data_a85f47fc3f6c5088c7e47b524581398d
#
_entry.id   a85f47fc3f6c5088c7e47b524581398d
#
_cell.length_a   1.000
_cell.length_b   1.000
_cell.length_c   1.000
_cell.angle_alpha   90.00
_cell.angle_beta   90.00
_cell.angle_gamma   90.00
#
_symmetry.space_group_name_H-M   'P 1'
#
loop_
_entity.id
_entity.type
_entity.pdbx_description
1 polymer ?
#
loop_
_entity_poly.entity_id
_entity_poly.type
_entity_poly.pdbx_seq_one_letter_code
_entity_poly.pdbx_strand_id
1 'polypeptide(L)'
;MKSKSADKIKMPSIDELLGVSGEESATDIEISRIHSFANHPFKVLDDDKMDDLVESIKQNGVLTPVLVRPDKNNSYEMISGHRRMHAAIKAGLETIPAIVRDMEDDEAIVIMVDANIQREELLPSEKAFAYKMKLGAMKRQAGRPPKNNSCQSGTNLRSDEELGNQVGESARSIQ
;
A
#
# COMPACT_ATOMS: atom_id res chain seq x y z
N MET A 1 54.67 -15.94 23.10
CA MET A 1 54.09 -15.55 21.82
C MET A 1 52.60 -15.74 21.88
N LYS A 2 51.81 -14.65 21.98
CA LYS A 2 50.34 -14.69 21.98
C LYS A 2 49.86 -14.57 20.54
N SER A 3 49.14 -15.57 20.04
CA SER A 3 48.51 -15.57 18.73
C SER A 3 47.37 -14.55 18.71
N LYS A 4 47.42 -13.61 17.76
CA LYS A 4 46.30 -12.69 17.48
C LYS A 4 45.15 -13.48 16.91
N SER A 5 44.03 -13.45 17.61
CA SER A 5 42.73 -13.94 17.13
C SER A 5 42.34 -13.19 15.84
N ALA A 6 42.11 -13.92 14.77
CA ALA A 6 41.62 -13.33 13.53
C ALA A 6 40.17 -12.88 13.75
N ASP A 7 39.96 -11.57 13.69
CA ASP A 7 38.59 -11.02 13.63
C ASP A 7 37.89 -11.58 12.40
N LYS A 8 36.77 -12.30 12.65
CA LYS A 8 35.87 -12.76 11.59
C LYS A 8 35.25 -11.53 10.93
N ILE A 9 35.71 -11.23 9.73
CA ILE A 9 35.04 -10.26 8.87
C ILE A 9 33.61 -10.79 8.63
N LYS A 10 32.61 -10.16 9.24
CA LYS A 10 31.19 -10.39 8.92
C LYS A 10 30.99 -9.85 7.51
N MET A 11 30.77 -10.73 6.54
CA MET A 11 30.31 -10.32 5.23
C MET A 11 28.86 -9.82 5.39
N PRO A 12 28.54 -8.60 4.91
CA PRO A 12 27.16 -8.13 4.87
C PRO A 12 26.32 -9.06 4.00
N SER A 13 25.05 -9.26 4.35
CA SER A 13 24.13 -10.06 3.52
C SER A 13 23.92 -9.38 2.16
N ILE A 14 23.51 -10.14 1.16
CA ILE A 14 23.23 -9.61 -0.19
C ILE A 14 22.17 -8.51 -0.11
N ASP A 15 21.20 -8.64 0.79
CA ASP A 15 20.12 -7.66 1.02
C ASP A 15 20.67 -6.34 1.60
N GLU A 16 21.65 -6.42 2.50
CA GLU A 16 22.33 -5.25 3.08
C GLU A 16 23.22 -4.53 2.04
N LEU A 17 23.78 -5.28 1.09
CA LEU A 17 24.55 -4.74 -0.05
C LEU A 17 23.67 -4.08 -1.11
N LEU A 18 22.43 -4.55 -1.28
CA LEU A 18 21.45 -4.01 -2.23
C LEU A 18 20.67 -2.82 -1.65
N GLY A 19 20.92 -2.44 -0.40
CA GLY A 19 20.23 -1.32 0.25
C GLY A 19 18.75 -1.61 0.53
N VAL A 20 18.33 -2.89 0.49
CA VAL A 20 17.00 -3.33 0.88
C VAL A 20 16.99 -3.42 2.40
N SER A 21 16.97 -2.28 3.05
CA SER A 21 16.81 -2.19 4.49
C SER A 21 15.34 -2.40 4.84
N GLY A 22 15.02 -3.61 5.29
CA GLY A 22 13.72 -4.01 5.80
C GLY A 22 13.06 -5.00 4.86
N GLU A 23 13.24 -6.29 5.13
CA GLU A 23 12.31 -7.31 4.69
C GLU A 23 10.94 -6.93 5.23
N GLU A 24 10.07 -6.39 4.38
CA GLU A 24 8.64 -6.33 4.65
C GLU A 24 8.15 -7.79 4.61
N SER A 25 8.51 -8.56 5.63
CA SER A 25 8.11 -9.95 5.73
C SER A 25 6.60 -10.01 5.93
N ALA A 26 5.94 -10.81 5.10
CA ALA A 26 4.52 -11.07 5.27
C ALA A 26 4.32 -11.84 6.60
N THR A 27 3.36 -11.37 7.39
CA THR A 27 2.95 -11.97 8.66
C THR A 27 1.49 -12.38 8.55
N ASP A 28 1.13 -13.56 9.07
CA ASP A 28 -0.27 -13.97 9.14
C ASP A 28 -1.01 -13.18 10.21
N ILE A 29 -2.04 -12.44 9.79
CA ILE A 29 -2.88 -11.62 10.66
C ILE A 29 -4.30 -12.16 10.65
N GLU A 30 -4.92 -12.21 11.83
CA GLU A 30 -6.34 -12.55 11.96
C GLU A 30 -7.21 -11.55 11.20
N ILE A 31 -8.08 -12.04 10.33
CA ILE A 31 -8.98 -11.21 9.51
C ILE A 31 -9.88 -10.34 10.38
N SER A 32 -10.28 -10.85 11.56
CA SER A 32 -11.09 -10.12 12.55
C SER A 32 -10.45 -8.82 13.05
N ARG A 33 -9.12 -8.71 12.99
CA ARG A 33 -8.34 -7.54 13.41
C ARG A 33 -8.11 -6.52 12.29
N ILE A 34 -8.52 -6.83 11.07
CA ILE A 34 -8.31 -5.97 9.91
C ILE A 34 -9.65 -5.29 9.55
N HIS A 35 -9.65 -3.97 9.52
CA HIS A 35 -10.79 -3.19 9.06
C HIS A 35 -10.46 -2.44 7.76
N SER A 36 -11.50 -2.09 7.01
CA SER A 36 -11.35 -1.36 5.76
C SER A 36 -10.96 0.09 6.02
N PHE A 37 -10.19 0.68 5.07
CA PHE A 37 -9.85 2.09 5.09
C PHE A 37 -11.10 2.98 5.11
N ALA A 38 -11.10 4.01 5.96
CA ALA A 38 -12.21 4.96 6.04
C ALA A 38 -12.41 5.67 4.70
N ASN A 39 -13.67 5.70 4.21
CA ASN A 39 -14.02 6.31 2.92
C ASN A 39 -13.31 5.69 1.70
N HIS A 40 -13.08 4.38 1.73
CA HIS A 40 -12.51 3.65 0.59
C HIS A 40 -13.36 3.86 -0.68
N PRO A 41 -12.79 4.43 -1.76
CA PRO A 41 -13.57 4.85 -2.93
C PRO A 41 -14.01 3.69 -3.82
N PHE A 42 -13.34 2.54 -3.74
CA PHE A 42 -13.54 1.43 -4.66
C PHE A 42 -14.41 0.36 -4.02
N LYS A 43 -15.47 -0.05 -4.72
CA LYS A 43 -16.34 -1.13 -4.27
C LYS A 43 -15.73 -2.49 -4.60
N VAL A 44 -15.90 -3.44 -3.70
CA VAL A 44 -15.64 -4.85 -3.98
C VAL A 44 -16.90 -5.43 -4.57
N LEU A 45 -16.81 -5.89 -5.82
CA LEU A 45 -17.95 -6.52 -6.51
C LEU A 45 -17.88 -8.04 -6.34
N ASP A 46 -19.04 -8.65 -6.12
CA ASP A 46 -19.23 -10.09 -6.15
C ASP A 46 -19.62 -10.48 -7.59
N ASP A 47 -18.59 -10.70 -8.41
CA ASP A 47 -18.66 -11.10 -9.80
C ASP A 47 -18.05 -12.51 -10.00
N ASP A 48 -18.21 -13.10 -11.19
CA ASP A 48 -17.63 -14.41 -11.52
C ASP A 48 -16.12 -14.46 -11.23
N LYS A 49 -15.41 -13.34 -11.46
CA LYS A 49 -13.97 -13.21 -11.11
C LYS A 49 -13.70 -13.28 -9.60
N MET A 50 -14.68 -12.93 -8.78
CA MET A 50 -14.57 -13.10 -7.33
C MET A 50 -14.71 -14.57 -6.95
N ASP A 51 -15.61 -15.29 -7.58
CA ASP A 51 -15.82 -16.72 -7.32
C ASP A 51 -14.59 -17.53 -7.75
N ASP A 52 -13.98 -17.22 -8.90
CA ASP A 52 -12.70 -17.79 -9.34
C ASP A 52 -11.58 -17.52 -8.32
N LEU A 53 -11.53 -16.30 -7.78
CA LEU A 53 -10.54 -15.93 -6.76
C LEU A 53 -10.77 -16.70 -5.45
N VAL A 54 -12.02 -16.89 -5.04
CA VAL A 54 -12.38 -17.68 -3.84
C VAL A 54 -11.92 -19.13 -4.03
N GLU A 55 -12.18 -19.72 -5.20
CA GLU A 55 -11.75 -21.09 -5.48
C GLU A 55 -10.23 -21.23 -5.48
N SER A 56 -9.52 -20.30 -6.13
CA SER A 56 -8.06 -20.24 -6.09
C SER A 56 -7.51 -20.16 -4.68
N ILE A 57 -8.11 -19.31 -3.83
CA ILE A 57 -7.70 -19.15 -2.43
C ILE A 57 -7.98 -20.41 -1.60
N LYS A 58 -9.09 -21.14 -1.86
CA LYS A 58 -9.35 -22.42 -1.20
C LYS A 58 -8.31 -23.48 -1.53
N GLN A 59 -7.79 -23.47 -2.75
CA GLN A 59 -6.82 -24.46 -3.22
C GLN A 59 -5.39 -24.13 -2.81
N ASN A 60 -4.99 -22.85 -2.93
CA ASN A 60 -3.59 -22.43 -2.83
C ASN A 60 -3.32 -21.45 -1.68
N GLY A 61 -4.35 -21.05 -0.94
CA GLY A 61 -4.22 -19.95 0.02
C GLY A 61 -4.05 -18.59 -0.66
N VAL A 62 -3.76 -17.56 0.13
CA VAL A 62 -3.49 -16.20 -0.38
C VAL A 62 -2.01 -16.06 -0.70
N LEU A 63 -1.63 -16.20 -1.96
CA LEU A 63 -0.24 -16.19 -2.43
C LEU A 63 0.42 -14.79 -2.35
N THR A 64 -0.35 -13.74 -2.58
CA THR A 64 0.15 -12.37 -2.52
C THR A 64 -0.37 -11.68 -1.26
N PRO A 65 0.50 -11.22 -0.34
CA PRO A 65 0.06 -10.61 0.91
C PRO A 65 -0.73 -9.32 0.66
N VAL A 66 -1.63 -8.99 1.58
CA VAL A 66 -2.32 -7.69 1.61
C VAL A 66 -1.43 -6.65 2.29
N LEU A 67 -1.68 -5.36 2.02
CA LEU A 67 -0.97 -4.26 2.67
C LEU A 67 -1.87 -3.65 3.73
N VAL A 68 -1.36 -3.59 4.95
CA VAL A 68 -2.06 -3.00 6.10
C VAL A 68 -1.16 -2.04 6.85
N ARG A 69 -1.75 -1.11 7.61
CA ARG A 69 -1.03 -0.29 8.58
C ARG A 69 -1.54 -0.55 10.00
N PRO A 70 -0.70 -0.37 11.02
CA PRO A 70 -1.16 -0.45 12.40
C PRO A 70 -2.19 0.64 12.70
N ASP A 71 -3.22 0.28 13.45
CA ASP A 71 -4.20 1.22 14.00
C ASP A 71 -4.29 1.03 15.53
N LYS A 72 -5.13 1.84 16.17
CA LYS A 72 -5.36 1.80 17.62
C LYS A 72 -5.88 0.42 18.04
N ASN A 73 -5.63 0.05 19.32
CA ASN A 73 -6.14 -1.18 19.93
C ASN A 73 -5.66 -2.49 19.27
N ASN A 74 -4.44 -2.53 18.75
CA ASN A 74 -3.87 -3.74 18.15
C ASN A 74 -4.68 -4.25 16.94
N SER A 75 -5.37 -3.34 16.24
CA SER A 75 -6.06 -3.57 14.96
C SER A 75 -5.21 -3.04 13.79
N TYR A 76 -5.65 -3.36 12.59
CA TYR A 76 -4.96 -2.97 11.37
C TYR A 76 -5.96 -2.36 10.39
N GLU A 77 -5.57 -1.28 9.72
CA GLU A 77 -6.34 -0.69 8.64
C GLU A 77 -5.80 -1.17 7.29
N MET A 78 -6.69 -1.68 6.44
CA MET A 78 -6.30 -2.21 5.14
C MET A 78 -6.10 -1.09 4.12
N ILE A 79 -4.92 -1.06 3.51
CA ILE A 79 -4.54 -0.10 2.47
C ILE A 79 -4.75 -0.71 1.08
N SER A 80 -4.36 -1.96 0.88
CA SER A 80 -4.51 -2.65 -0.40
C SER A 80 -4.79 -4.13 -0.23
N GLY A 81 -5.62 -4.70 -1.12
CA GLY A 81 -5.95 -6.12 -1.12
C GLY A 81 -7.38 -6.45 -0.72
N HIS A 82 -8.32 -5.50 -0.73
CA HIS A 82 -9.71 -5.67 -0.31
C HIS A 82 -10.41 -6.86 -1.00
N ARG A 83 -10.18 -7.10 -2.31
CA ARG A 83 -10.72 -8.27 -3.00
C ARG A 83 -10.18 -9.58 -2.45
N ARG A 84 -8.88 -9.64 -2.13
CA ARG A 84 -8.24 -10.84 -1.53
C ARG A 84 -8.76 -11.12 -0.14
N MET A 85 -8.93 -10.09 0.69
CA MET A 85 -9.54 -10.24 2.01
C MET A 85 -10.98 -10.73 1.90
N HIS A 86 -11.78 -10.13 1.02
CA HIS A 86 -13.18 -10.54 0.82
C HIS A 86 -13.28 -12.00 0.36
N ALA A 87 -12.44 -12.40 -0.58
CA ALA A 87 -12.37 -13.78 -1.04
C ALA A 87 -11.85 -14.74 0.04
N ALA A 88 -10.90 -14.34 0.88
CA ALA A 88 -10.41 -15.13 2.01
C ALA A 88 -11.51 -15.38 3.05
N ILE A 89 -12.33 -14.37 3.35
CA ILE A 89 -13.51 -14.52 4.23
C ILE A 89 -14.49 -15.52 3.62
N LYS A 90 -14.83 -15.39 2.33
CA LYS A 90 -15.72 -16.34 1.63
C LYS A 90 -15.15 -17.75 1.56
N ALA A 91 -13.81 -17.87 1.48
CA ALA A 91 -13.11 -19.16 1.51
C ALA A 91 -13.08 -19.79 2.92
N GLY A 92 -13.45 -19.05 3.97
CA GLY A 92 -13.47 -19.51 5.36
C GLY A 92 -12.11 -19.47 6.05
N LEU A 93 -11.19 -18.63 5.60
CA LEU A 93 -9.88 -18.44 6.27
C LEU A 93 -10.03 -17.53 7.50
N GLU A 94 -9.33 -17.87 8.57
CA GLU A 94 -9.27 -17.07 9.81
C GLU A 94 -8.13 -16.04 9.76
N THR A 95 -7.05 -16.34 9.03
CA THR A 95 -5.88 -15.48 8.88
C THR A 95 -5.59 -15.18 7.42
N ILE A 96 -4.87 -14.09 7.18
CA ILE A 96 -4.42 -13.69 5.85
C ILE A 96 -2.97 -13.17 5.93
N PRO A 97 -2.09 -13.54 4.98
CA PRO A 97 -0.75 -12.98 4.93
C PRO A 97 -0.82 -11.48 4.61
N ALA A 98 -0.19 -10.67 5.44
CA ALA A 98 -0.20 -9.22 5.36
C ALA A 98 1.20 -8.65 5.55
N ILE A 99 1.53 -7.62 4.80
CA ILE A 99 2.67 -6.75 5.03
C ILE A 99 2.19 -5.60 5.92
N VAL A 100 2.80 -5.46 7.09
CA VAL A 100 2.50 -4.37 8.02
C VAL A 100 3.48 -3.24 7.77
N ARG A 101 2.97 -2.10 7.31
CA ARG A 101 3.77 -0.90 7.06
C ARG A 101 3.21 0.28 7.83
N ASP A 102 4.06 0.91 8.64
CA ASP A 102 3.68 2.15 9.33
C ASP A 102 3.72 3.31 8.33
N MET A 103 2.60 4.03 8.22
CA MET A 103 2.45 5.15 7.30
C MET A 103 1.41 6.16 7.79
N GLU A 104 1.60 7.41 7.39
CA GLU A 104 0.65 8.48 7.69
C GLU A 104 -0.59 8.41 6.78
N ASP A 105 -1.69 9.08 7.20
CA ASP A 105 -2.98 9.06 6.46
C ASP A 105 -2.86 9.49 5.01
N ASP A 106 -2.08 10.53 4.73
CA ASP A 106 -1.90 11.06 3.39
C ASP A 106 -1.08 10.08 2.50
N GLU A 107 -0.08 9.41 3.05
CA GLU A 107 0.68 8.38 2.35
C GLU A 107 -0.21 7.15 2.06
N ALA A 108 -1.00 6.72 3.04
CA ALA A 108 -1.95 5.63 2.88
C ALA A 108 -2.96 5.89 1.75
N ILE A 109 -3.51 7.13 1.67
CA ILE A 109 -4.41 7.53 0.59
C ILE A 109 -3.74 7.43 -0.78
N VAL A 110 -2.51 7.94 -0.91
CA VAL A 110 -1.78 7.90 -2.19
C VAL A 110 -1.55 6.45 -2.63
N ILE A 111 -1.02 5.60 -1.74
CA ILE A 111 -0.75 4.19 -2.04
C ILE A 111 -2.05 3.44 -2.39
N MET A 112 -3.13 3.65 -1.63
CA MET A 112 -4.43 3.03 -1.87
C MET A 112 -4.98 3.39 -3.25
N VAL A 113 -4.92 4.66 -3.64
CA VAL A 113 -5.38 5.11 -4.94
C VAL A 113 -4.53 4.54 -6.05
N ASP A 114 -3.20 4.58 -5.93
CA ASP A 114 -2.28 4.05 -6.95
C ASP A 114 -2.44 2.55 -7.16
N ALA A 115 -2.64 1.78 -6.10
CA ALA A 115 -2.89 0.35 -6.19
C ALA A 115 -4.19 -0.03 -6.92
N ASN A 116 -5.14 0.91 -7.05
CA ASN A 116 -6.45 0.62 -7.62
C ASN A 116 -6.73 1.36 -8.94
N ILE A 117 -6.07 2.50 -9.21
CA ILE A 117 -6.39 3.37 -10.35
C ILE A 117 -6.11 2.72 -11.71
N GLN A 118 -5.23 1.71 -11.74
CA GLN A 118 -4.87 0.96 -12.94
C GLN A 118 -5.87 -0.14 -13.31
N ARG A 119 -6.95 -0.31 -12.51
CA ARG A 119 -8.00 -1.28 -12.84
C ARG A 119 -8.81 -0.78 -14.03
N GLU A 120 -8.98 -1.63 -15.04
CA GLU A 120 -9.72 -1.33 -16.26
C GLU A 120 -11.22 -1.06 -16.02
N GLU A 121 -11.78 -1.61 -14.94
CA GLU A 121 -13.24 -1.63 -14.65
C GLU A 121 -13.68 -0.56 -13.64
N LEU A 122 -12.92 0.53 -13.46
CA LEU A 122 -13.33 1.62 -12.56
C LEU A 122 -14.41 2.49 -13.18
N LEU A 123 -15.47 2.73 -12.42
CA LEU A 123 -16.48 3.71 -12.82
C LEU A 123 -15.86 5.11 -12.88
N PRO A 124 -16.27 5.95 -13.84
CA PRO A 124 -15.77 7.34 -13.94
C PRO A 124 -15.94 8.14 -12.65
N SER A 125 -17.03 7.89 -11.89
CA SER A 125 -17.29 8.51 -10.59
C SER A 125 -16.31 8.06 -9.51
N GLU A 126 -15.96 6.78 -9.47
CA GLU A 126 -14.97 6.23 -8.54
C GLU A 126 -13.58 6.79 -8.85
N LYS A 127 -13.22 6.85 -10.15
CA LYS A 127 -11.97 7.41 -10.63
C LYS A 127 -11.83 8.90 -10.25
N ALA A 128 -12.88 9.68 -10.49
CA ALA A 128 -12.89 11.11 -10.13
C ALA A 128 -12.75 11.32 -8.61
N PHE A 129 -13.45 10.51 -7.80
CA PHE A 129 -13.35 10.60 -6.35
C PHE A 129 -11.96 10.18 -5.84
N ALA A 130 -11.37 9.13 -6.40
CA ALA A 130 -10.03 8.67 -6.07
C ALA A 130 -8.97 9.74 -6.40
N TYR A 131 -9.05 10.38 -7.56
CA TYR A 131 -8.16 11.50 -7.92
C TYR A 131 -8.31 12.69 -6.98
N LYS A 132 -9.54 13.05 -6.62
CA LYS A 132 -9.79 14.12 -5.65
C LYS A 132 -9.16 13.80 -4.28
N MET A 133 -9.25 12.56 -3.80
CA MET A 133 -8.63 12.14 -2.56
C MET A 133 -7.09 12.21 -2.65
N LYS A 134 -6.50 11.67 -3.73
CA LYS A 134 -5.05 11.69 -3.96
C LYS A 134 -4.53 13.11 -4.04
N LEU A 135 -5.16 13.97 -4.83
CA LEU A 135 -4.78 15.38 -4.95
C LEU A 135 -4.86 16.12 -3.62
N GLY A 136 -5.89 15.85 -2.82
CA GLY A 136 -6.03 16.40 -1.46
C GLY A 136 -4.90 15.96 -0.53
N ALA A 137 -4.51 14.70 -0.57
CA ALA A 137 -3.41 14.14 0.21
C ALA A 137 -2.06 14.75 -0.22
N MET A 138 -1.78 14.81 -1.52
CA MET A 138 -0.55 15.41 -2.05
C MET A 138 -0.42 16.88 -1.69
N LYS A 139 -1.50 17.66 -1.76
CA LYS A 139 -1.50 19.08 -1.33
C LYS A 139 -1.20 19.25 0.15
N ARG A 140 -1.70 18.37 1.03
CA ARG A 140 -1.39 18.40 2.46
C ARG A 140 0.07 18.02 2.74
N GLN A 141 0.60 17.01 2.05
CA GLN A 141 2.02 16.64 2.15
C GLN A 141 2.94 17.76 1.68
N ALA A 142 2.64 18.42 0.56
CA ALA A 142 3.43 19.53 0.03
C ALA A 142 3.43 20.78 0.95
N GLY A 143 2.33 21.01 1.70
CA GLY A 143 2.22 22.08 2.68
C GLY A 143 2.83 21.77 4.06
N ARG A 144 3.28 20.55 4.31
CA ARG A 144 3.87 20.14 5.59
C ARG A 144 5.37 20.44 5.60
N PRO A 145 5.92 21.13 6.61
CA PRO A 145 7.36 21.36 6.69
C PRO A 145 8.09 20.00 6.79
N PRO A 146 9.19 19.79 6.05
CA PRO A 146 9.91 18.52 6.06
C PRO A 146 10.43 18.23 7.47
N LYS A 147 10.25 17.00 7.94
CA LYS A 147 10.73 16.52 9.25
C LYS A 147 12.26 16.56 9.39
N ASN A 148 12.99 16.70 8.29
CA ASN A 148 14.45 16.85 8.27
C ASN A 148 14.85 18.10 7.47
N ASN A 149 15.62 18.99 8.11
CA ASN A 149 16.24 20.17 7.52
C ASN A 149 17.30 19.76 6.47
N SER A 150 16.87 19.51 5.25
CA SER A 150 17.77 19.62 4.08
C SER A 150 17.01 20.40 3.00
N CYS A 151 17.39 21.69 2.86
CA CYS A 151 16.98 22.51 1.74
C CYS A 151 17.45 21.85 0.44
N GLN A 152 16.55 21.18 -0.27
CA GLN A 152 16.73 20.96 -1.70
C GLN A 152 15.65 21.78 -2.43
N SER A 153 16.13 22.75 -3.21
CA SER A 153 15.32 23.50 -4.18
C SER A 153 14.75 22.52 -5.20
N GLY A 154 13.59 21.97 -4.91
CA GLY A 154 12.79 21.21 -5.87
C GLY A 154 11.86 22.17 -6.60
N THR A 155 11.84 22.11 -7.93
CA THR A 155 10.85 22.74 -8.77
C THR A 155 9.45 22.45 -8.25
N ASN A 156 8.73 23.49 -7.82
CA ASN A 156 7.32 23.41 -7.42
C ASN A 156 6.43 23.11 -8.64
N LEU A 157 6.42 21.86 -9.09
CA LEU A 157 5.34 21.38 -9.95
C LEU A 157 4.05 21.38 -9.12
N ARG A 158 2.97 21.89 -9.70
CA ARG A 158 1.65 21.81 -9.05
C ARG A 158 1.26 20.35 -8.91
N SER A 159 0.67 19.97 -7.78
CA SER A 159 0.27 18.58 -7.50
C SER A 159 -0.70 18.02 -8.55
N ASP A 160 -1.48 18.86 -9.20
CA ASP A 160 -2.39 18.51 -10.30
C ASP A 160 -1.62 18.18 -11.60
N GLU A 161 -0.53 18.89 -11.90
CA GLU A 161 0.36 18.61 -13.05
C GLU A 161 1.14 17.30 -12.83
N GLU A 162 1.62 17.08 -11.62
CA GLU A 162 2.34 15.86 -11.26
C GLU A 162 1.44 14.63 -11.36
N LEU A 163 0.20 14.72 -10.86
CA LEU A 163 -0.79 13.68 -10.99
C LEU A 163 -1.19 13.45 -12.45
N GLY A 164 -1.38 14.51 -13.24
CA GLY A 164 -1.68 14.43 -14.66
C GLY A 164 -0.62 13.67 -15.45
N ASN A 165 0.66 13.94 -15.16
CA ASN A 165 1.79 13.25 -15.78
C ASN A 165 1.84 11.76 -15.42
N GLN A 166 1.48 11.39 -14.18
CA GLN A 166 1.46 9.98 -13.73
C GLN A 166 0.36 9.14 -14.39
N VAL A 167 -0.78 9.75 -14.67
CA VAL A 167 -1.96 9.04 -15.23
C VAL A 167 -2.15 9.27 -16.73
N GLY A 168 -1.32 10.07 -17.36
CA GLY A 168 -1.43 10.40 -18.80
C GLY A 168 -2.68 11.25 -19.13
N GLU A 169 -3.25 11.94 -18.13
CA GLU A 169 -4.39 12.84 -18.29
C GLU A 169 -3.96 14.31 -18.09
N SER A 170 -4.70 15.24 -18.70
CA SER A 170 -4.39 16.66 -18.51
C SER A 170 -4.73 17.12 -17.09
N ALA A 171 -3.96 18.08 -16.56
CA ALA A 171 -4.19 18.66 -15.23
C ALA A 171 -5.62 19.23 -15.07
N ARG A 172 -6.27 19.67 -16.18
CA ARG A 172 -7.65 20.16 -16.18
C ARG A 172 -8.70 19.08 -15.96
N SER A 173 -8.40 17.82 -16.33
CA SER A 173 -9.32 16.69 -16.14
C SER A 173 -9.36 16.21 -14.68
N ILE A 174 -8.41 16.64 -13.86
CA ILE A 174 -8.21 16.19 -12.49
C ILE A 174 -8.77 17.20 -11.47
N GLN A 175 -9.00 18.45 -11.84
CA GLN A 175 -9.63 19.46 -11.02
C GLN A 175 -11.16 19.32 -10.99
#